data_b561a51779ac07a02056656f4bacb675
#
_entry.id   b561a51779ac07a02056656f4bacb675
#
_cell.length_a   1.000
_cell.length_b   1.000
_cell.length_c   1.000
_cell.angle_alpha   90.00
_cell.angle_beta   90.00
_cell.angle_gamma   90.00
#
_symmetry.space_group_name_H-M   'P 1'
#
loop_
_entity.id
_entity.type
_entity.pdbx_description
1 polymer ?
#
loop_
_entity_poly.entity_id
_entity_poly.type
_entity_poly.pdbx_seq_one_letter_code
_entity_poly.pdbx_strand_id
1 'polypeptide(L)'
;MDPASYVQTIAGILALLIAYILFRSVKSPNGSKQRKANQVPEPRGALPFIGHVHLLNARKPYFRTFSAIAEKYGPIFILKLGCHPTLVVNSREIAKECLTTNDKVFASRPITSAGKILGYNNAVFGFSPYGKYWREIRKMATLEILSSYKLEKLKHVRDTETLSLVKDLYSSISCPKNVNGSTTHVPISNLLEHMSFNIIVRMIAGKRFGGDTVNQEDNEAWRLRNAIRDATYLCGVFVAADAIPSLSWIDFQGYVSFMKRTNKEIDLILEKWLEEHLRKRGEEKDGKCESDFMDVMISAFQEEEEICGYKREMVIKATSVVRFLGMLISSNYLAIIILIPSILFHFLVLLSNYLSNLSIPFSFFFSSYFSRSSTKIHYKISHT
;
A
#
# COMPACT_ATOMS: atom_id res chain seq x y z
N MET A 1 16.70 -49.32 25.89
CA MET A 1 15.46 -48.53 25.59
C MET A 1 15.68 -47.87 24.27
N ASP A 2 14.80 -48.15 23.30
CA ASP A 2 14.93 -47.61 21.94
C ASP A 2 14.76 -46.10 21.89
N PRO A 3 15.57 -45.38 21.14
CA PRO A 3 15.44 -43.92 21.00
C PRO A 3 14.05 -43.49 20.49
N ALA A 4 13.34 -44.35 19.76
CA ALA A 4 11.95 -44.12 19.34
C ALA A 4 10.96 -44.04 20.52
N SER A 5 11.18 -44.82 21.60
CA SER A 5 10.36 -44.81 22.80
C SER A 5 10.49 -43.49 23.59
N TYR A 6 11.67 -42.88 23.60
CA TYR A 6 11.86 -41.55 24.22
C TYR A 6 11.18 -40.43 23.45
N VAL A 7 11.22 -40.47 22.12
CA VAL A 7 10.54 -39.47 21.28
C VAL A 7 9.02 -39.56 21.47
N GLN A 8 8.46 -40.78 21.53
CA GLN A 8 7.02 -40.96 21.75
C GLN A 8 6.57 -40.51 23.16
N THR A 9 7.36 -40.78 24.19
CA THR A 9 7.06 -40.32 25.55
C THR A 9 7.15 -38.79 25.68
N ILE A 10 8.14 -38.15 25.08
CA ILE A 10 8.27 -36.69 25.06
C ILE A 10 7.12 -36.05 24.29
N ALA A 11 6.74 -36.60 23.12
CA ALA A 11 5.59 -36.13 22.34
C ALA A 11 4.27 -36.30 23.12
N GLY A 12 4.09 -37.39 23.85
CA GLY A 12 2.92 -37.63 24.72
C GLY A 12 2.84 -36.63 25.88
N ILE A 13 3.95 -36.36 26.55
CA ILE A 13 4.03 -35.36 27.64
C ILE A 13 3.73 -33.94 27.10
N LEU A 14 4.29 -33.60 25.93
CA LEU A 14 4.05 -32.31 25.29
C LEU A 14 2.57 -32.14 24.89
N ALA A 15 1.96 -33.19 24.33
CA ALA A 15 0.52 -33.21 24.00
C ALA A 15 -0.36 -33.04 25.24
N LEU A 16 -0.04 -33.71 26.34
CA LEU A 16 -0.75 -33.57 27.62
C LEU A 16 -0.57 -32.17 28.23
N LEU A 17 0.62 -31.59 28.15
CA LEU A 17 0.88 -30.22 28.58
C LEU A 17 0.09 -29.20 27.75
N ILE A 18 0.06 -29.37 26.44
CA ILE A 18 -0.75 -28.52 25.54
C ILE A 18 -2.24 -28.69 25.84
N ALA A 19 -2.72 -29.92 26.01
CA ALA A 19 -4.11 -30.21 26.36
C ALA A 19 -4.47 -29.62 27.74
N TYR A 20 -3.58 -29.69 28.73
CA TYR A 20 -3.76 -29.10 30.06
C TYR A 20 -3.83 -27.56 29.99
N ILE A 21 -2.93 -26.94 29.24
CA ILE A 21 -2.91 -25.48 29.04
C ILE A 21 -4.19 -25.02 28.34
N LEU A 22 -4.61 -25.74 27.29
CA LEU A 22 -5.87 -25.47 26.58
C LEU A 22 -7.10 -25.67 27.50
N PHE A 23 -7.15 -26.76 28.26
CA PHE A 23 -8.22 -27.05 29.22
C PHE A 23 -8.29 -25.98 30.34
N ARG A 24 -7.17 -25.56 30.87
CA ARG A 24 -7.10 -24.49 31.88
C ARG A 24 -7.55 -23.14 31.32
N SER A 25 -7.24 -22.87 30.06
CA SER A 25 -7.64 -21.63 29.36
C SER A 25 -9.14 -21.61 29.06
N VAL A 26 -9.73 -22.76 28.72
CA VAL A 26 -11.18 -22.90 28.50
C VAL A 26 -11.94 -22.86 29.83
N LYS A 27 -11.38 -23.45 30.89
CA LYS A 27 -11.98 -23.47 32.24
C LYS A 27 -11.65 -22.24 33.09
N SER A 28 -10.80 -21.31 32.63
CA SER A 28 -10.71 -20.02 33.30
C SER A 28 -12.12 -19.43 33.27
N PRO A 29 -12.84 -19.39 34.40
CA PRO A 29 -14.13 -18.74 34.41
C PRO A 29 -13.80 -17.31 34.06
N ASN A 30 -14.23 -16.87 32.88
CA ASN A 30 -14.48 -15.45 32.67
C ASN A 30 -15.46 -15.08 33.77
N GLY A 31 -14.90 -14.81 34.93
CA GLY A 31 -15.65 -14.28 36.03
C GLY A 31 -16.48 -13.18 35.44
N SER A 32 -17.76 -13.28 35.63
CA SER A 32 -18.70 -12.19 35.61
C SER A 32 -18.29 -11.14 36.65
N LYS A 33 -17.03 -10.68 36.57
CA LYS A 33 -16.63 -9.45 37.22
C LYS A 33 -17.46 -8.40 36.51
N GLN A 34 -18.38 -7.84 37.26
CA GLN A 34 -19.14 -6.63 36.95
C GLN A 34 -18.29 -5.79 36.03
N ARG A 35 -18.70 -5.70 34.75
CA ARG A 35 -18.06 -4.81 33.79
C ARG A 35 -18.11 -3.43 34.44
N LYS A 36 -16.97 -2.92 34.90
CA LYS A 36 -16.88 -1.50 35.26
C LYS A 36 -17.38 -0.77 34.05
N ALA A 37 -18.35 0.11 34.22
CA ALA A 37 -19.10 0.78 33.14
C ALA A 37 -18.22 1.50 32.11
N ASN A 38 -16.91 1.62 32.37
CA ASN A 38 -15.92 2.35 31.55
C ASN A 38 -14.90 1.45 30.86
N GLN A 39 -15.11 0.13 30.75
CA GLN A 39 -14.13 -0.71 30.02
C GLN A 39 -14.59 -0.95 28.58
N VAL A 40 -13.68 -0.70 27.64
CA VAL A 40 -13.88 -1.00 26.21
C VAL A 40 -14.20 -2.50 26.04
N PRO A 41 -15.26 -2.88 25.31
CA PRO A 41 -15.65 -4.26 25.12
C PRO A 41 -14.55 -5.12 24.48
N GLU A 42 -14.37 -6.35 24.97
CA GLU A 42 -13.52 -7.36 24.33
C GLU A 42 -14.45 -8.49 23.83
N PRO A 43 -14.40 -8.87 22.53
CA PRO A 43 -15.12 -10.00 21.99
C PRO A 43 -14.76 -11.30 22.71
N ARG A 44 -15.72 -12.20 22.84
CA ARG A 44 -15.46 -13.54 23.38
C ARG A 44 -14.71 -14.40 22.36
N GLY A 45 -13.94 -15.39 22.86
CA GLY A 45 -13.27 -16.38 22.01
C GLY A 45 -11.78 -16.13 21.80
N ALA A 46 -11.15 -15.26 22.60
CA ALA A 46 -9.70 -15.15 22.60
C ALA A 46 -9.05 -16.48 22.99
N LEU A 47 -8.21 -17.04 22.13
CA LEU A 47 -7.45 -18.25 22.39
C LEU A 47 -6.09 -17.89 23.04
N PRO A 48 -5.48 -18.80 23.81
CA PRO A 48 -4.15 -18.59 24.35
C PRO A 48 -3.15 -18.33 23.22
N PHE A 49 -2.19 -17.41 23.43
CA PHE A 49 -1.12 -17.01 22.52
C PHE A 49 -1.57 -16.34 21.23
N ILE A 50 -2.58 -16.88 20.52
CA ILE A 50 -3.03 -16.36 19.22
C ILE A 50 -4.16 -15.32 19.35
N GLY A 51 -4.77 -15.20 20.52
CA GLY A 51 -5.86 -14.25 20.77
C GLY A 51 -7.05 -14.47 19.82
N HIS A 52 -7.46 -13.40 19.14
CA HIS A 52 -8.58 -13.39 18.18
C HIS A 52 -8.15 -13.52 16.70
N VAL A 53 -6.87 -13.85 16.44
CA VAL A 53 -6.35 -13.98 15.05
C VAL A 53 -7.15 -14.99 14.23
N HIS A 54 -7.64 -16.06 14.85
CA HIS A 54 -8.48 -17.09 14.20
C HIS A 54 -9.81 -16.55 13.66
N LEU A 55 -10.29 -15.39 14.15
CA LEU A 55 -11.48 -14.71 13.62
C LEU A 55 -11.20 -13.95 12.32
N LEU A 56 -9.92 -13.70 12.03
CA LEU A 56 -9.48 -12.98 10.82
C LEU A 56 -9.35 -13.97 9.68
N ASN A 57 -10.41 -14.09 8.88
CA ASN A 57 -10.40 -14.97 7.71
C ASN A 57 -9.63 -14.32 6.56
N ALA A 58 -8.55 -14.96 6.10
CA ALA A 58 -7.75 -14.50 4.96
C ALA A 58 -8.54 -14.33 3.64
N ARG A 59 -9.71 -14.99 3.52
CA ARG A 59 -10.58 -14.90 2.34
C ARG A 59 -11.49 -13.67 2.34
N LYS A 60 -11.61 -12.95 3.47
CA LYS A 60 -12.44 -11.74 3.61
C LYS A 60 -11.57 -10.55 4.01
N PRO A 61 -11.81 -9.37 3.44
CA PRO A 61 -11.15 -8.16 3.90
C PRO A 61 -11.39 -7.93 5.40
N TYR A 62 -10.35 -7.59 6.14
CA TYR A 62 -10.40 -7.44 7.61
C TYR A 62 -11.47 -6.46 8.07
N PHE A 63 -11.69 -5.37 7.32
CA PHE A 63 -12.71 -4.37 7.67
C PHE A 63 -14.13 -4.95 7.72
N ARG A 64 -14.47 -5.94 6.88
CA ARG A 64 -15.78 -6.63 6.94
C ARG A 64 -15.93 -7.47 8.20
N THR A 65 -14.85 -8.13 8.61
CA THR A 65 -14.83 -8.88 9.87
C THR A 65 -14.97 -7.94 11.06
N PHE A 66 -14.28 -6.81 11.05
CA PHE A 66 -14.37 -5.79 12.11
C PHE A 66 -15.77 -5.17 12.17
N SER A 67 -16.40 -4.88 11.03
CA SER A 67 -17.78 -4.38 11.00
C SER A 67 -18.77 -5.37 11.61
N ALA A 68 -18.66 -6.67 11.27
CA ALA A 68 -19.53 -7.70 11.84
C ALA A 68 -19.34 -7.88 13.37
N ILE A 69 -18.12 -7.67 13.87
CA ILE A 69 -17.84 -7.67 15.31
C ILE A 69 -18.42 -6.40 15.96
N ALA A 70 -18.30 -5.24 15.31
CA ALA A 70 -18.83 -3.98 15.79
C ALA A 70 -20.35 -3.98 15.97
N GLU A 71 -21.08 -4.69 15.11
CA GLU A 71 -22.55 -4.88 15.24
C GLU A 71 -22.94 -5.54 16.57
N LYS A 72 -22.07 -6.42 17.12
CA LYS A 72 -22.34 -7.16 18.36
C LYS A 72 -21.80 -6.46 19.61
N TYR A 73 -20.65 -5.81 19.49
CA TYR A 73 -19.89 -5.31 20.66
C TYR A 73 -19.86 -3.79 20.76
N GLY A 74 -20.34 -3.10 19.71
CA GLY A 74 -20.34 -1.64 19.64
C GLY A 74 -19.23 -1.10 18.75
N PRO A 75 -19.23 0.23 18.50
CA PRO A 75 -18.35 0.87 17.51
C PRO A 75 -16.88 0.97 17.95
N ILE A 76 -16.55 0.61 19.17
CA ILE A 76 -15.19 0.56 19.71
C ILE A 76 -15.02 -0.71 20.55
N PHE A 77 -13.97 -1.48 20.28
CA PHE A 77 -13.69 -2.72 20.99
C PHE A 77 -12.20 -3.09 20.90
N ILE A 78 -11.73 -3.98 21.79
CA ILE A 78 -10.35 -4.45 21.82
C ILE A 78 -10.31 -5.87 21.27
N LEU A 79 -9.43 -6.11 20.26
CA LEU A 79 -9.04 -7.44 19.81
C LEU A 79 -7.64 -7.76 20.31
N LYS A 80 -7.40 -8.99 20.71
CA LYS A 80 -6.04 -9.51 20.94
C LYS A 80 -5.54 -10.13 19.65
N LEU A 81 -4.60 -9.48 18.98
CA LEU A 81 -3.93 -10.03 17.81
C LEU A 81 -2.62 -10.68 18.26
N GLY A 82 -2.68 -11.99 18.54
CA GLY A 82 -1.59 -12.66 19.24
C GLY A 82 -1.43 -12.10 20.66
N CYS A 83 -0.23 -11.62 20.97
CA CYS A 83 0.11 -10.99 22.25
C CYS A 83 -0.27 -9.49 22.32
N HIS A 84 -0.70 -8.87 21.22
CA HIS A 84 -0.92 -7.43 21.12
C HIS A 84 -2.40 -7.05 21.28
N PRO A 85 -2.78 -6.31 22.33
CA PRO A 85 -4.11 -5.72 22.42
C PRO A 85 -4.24 -4.61 21.37
N THR A 86 -5.25 -4.73 20.51
CA THR A 86 -5.49 -3.83 19.39
C THR A 86 -6.85 -3.19 19.53
N LEU A 87 -6.89 -1.87 19.63
CA LEU A 87 -8.14 -1.11 19.65
C LEU A 87 -8.69 -1.01 18.23
N VAL A 88 -9.92 -1.48 18.03
CA VAL A 88 -10.64 -1.36 16.76
C VAL A 88 -11.70 -0.27 16.91
N VAL A 89 -11.65 0.71 16.00
CA VAL A 89 -12.59 1.84 15.93
C VAL A 89 -13.39 1.71 14.63
N ASN A 90 -14.71 1.55 14.77
CA ASN A 90 -15.66 1.39 13.68
C ASN A 90 -16.73 2.51 13.68
N SER A 91 -16.38 3.71 14.18
CA SER A 91 -17.21 4.92 14.12
C SER A 91 -16.41 6.05 13.52
N ARG A 92 -17.05 6.84 12.66
CA ARG A 92 -16.45 8.03 12.04
C ARG A 92 -16.08 9.08 13.07
N GLU A 93 -16.95 9.29 14.06
CA GLU A 93 -16.78 10.30 15.11
C GLU A 93 -15.57 9.98 15.98
N ILE A 94 -15.48 8.73 16.46
CA ILE A 94 -14.36 8.26 17.28
C ILE A 94 -13.07 8.24 16.46
N ALA A 95 -13.12 7.79 15.19
CA ALA A 95 -11.97 7.82 14.31
C ALA A 95 -11.46 9.25 14.07
N LYS A 96 -12.37 10.23 13.90
CA LYS A 96 -12.01 11.65 13.78
C LYS A 96 -11.29 12.13 15.04
N GLU A 97 -11.81 11.82 16.23
CA GLU A 97 -11.18 12.19 17.49
C GLU A 97 -9.78 11.58 17.63
N CYS A 98 -9.62 10.29 17.32
CA CYS A 98 -8.31 9.62 17.34
C CYS A 98 -7.30 10.24 16.36
N LEU A 99 -7.75 10.66 15.17
CA LEU A 99 -6.87 11.14 14.09
C LEU A 99 -6.68 12.66 14.09
N THR A 100 -7.36 13.40 14.95
CA THR A 100 -7.22 14.86 15.08
C THR A 100 -6.82 15.27 16.50
N THR A 101 -7.74 15.19 17.46
CA THR A 101 -7.52 15.67 18.84
C THR A 101 -6.43 14.86 19.56
N ASN A 102 -6.44 13.55 19.37
CA ASN A 102 -5.53 12.60 20.01
C ASN A 102 -4.47 12.01 19.03
N ASP A 103 -4.21 12.69 17.90
CA ASP A 103 -3.36 12.18 16.83
C ASP A 103 -1.97 11.78 17.32
N LYS A 104 -1.34 12.55 18.19
CA LYS A 104 -0.01 12.26 18.74
C LYS A 104 0.06 10.95 19.51
N VAL A 105 -1.03 10.57 20.19
CA VAL A 105 -1.10 9.33 20.96
C VAL A 105 -1.18 8.10 20.02
N PHE A 106 -1.90 8.27 18.91
CA PHE A 106 -2.16 7.18 17.96
C PHE A 106 -1.29 7.22 16.70
N ALA A 107 -0.42 8.24 16.54
CA ALA A 107 0.38 8.43 15.33
C ALA A 107 1.48 7.38 15.13
N SER A 108 1.93 6.75 16.21
CA SER A 108 3.05 5.77 16.12
C SER A 108 2.64 4.53 15.36
N ARG A 109 3.56 4.00 14.53
CA ARG A 109 3.36 2.76 13.79
C ARG A 109 3.88 1.57 14.56
N PRO A 110 3.21 0.40 14.50
CA PRO A 110 3.75 -0.83 15.08
C PRO A 110 5.00 -1.26 14.33
N ILE A 111 5.93 -1.87 15.06
CA ILE A 111 7.12 -2.47 14.47
C ILE A 111 6.72 -3.84 13.91
N THR A 112 6.78 -3.99 12.59
CA THR A 112 6.42 -5.22 11.88
C THR A 112 7.61 -5.78 11.11
N SER A 113 7.54 -7.05 10.71
CA SER A 113 8.53 -7.69 9.84
C SER A 113 8.66 -6.95 8.51
N ALA A 114 7.54 -6.49 7.93
CA ALA A 114 7.53 -5.67 6.72
C ALA A 114 8.26 -4.33 6.95
N GLY A 115 7.99 -3.63 8.05
CA GLY A 115 8.68 -2.39 8.39
C GLY A 115 10.19 -2.58 8.61
N LYS A 116 10.60 -3.67 9.23
CA LYS A 116 12.01 -3.99 9.44
C LYS A 116 12.73 -4.34 8.14
N ILE A 117 12.14 -5.16 7.30
CA ILE A 117 12.81 -5.72 6.11
C ILE A 117 12.57 -4.81 4.91
N LEU A 118 11.32 -4.67 4.44
CA LEU A 118 10.98 -3.85 3.27
C LEU A 118 11.06 -2.35 3.57
N GLY A 119 10.88 -1.96 4.82
CA GLY A 119 10.92 -0.59 5.29
C GLY A 119 12.32 -0.10 5.70
N TYR A 120 13.40 -0.81 5.38
CA TYR A 120 14.76 -0.41 5.74
C TYR A 120 14.89 -0.10 7.24
N ASN A 121 14.57 -1.08 8.07
CA ASN A 121 14.55 -0.94 9.53
C ASN A 121 13.63 0.22 10.00
N ASN A 122 12.45 0.35 9.38
CA ASN A 122 11.46 1.40 9.58
C ASN A 122 11.91 2.81 9.13
N ALA A 123 12.94 2.94 8.29
CA ALA A 123 13.35 4.20 7.69
C ALA A 123 12.33 4.70 6.65
N VAL A 124 11.57 3.82 5.99
CA VAL A 124 10.41 4.19 5.18
C VAL A 124 9.38 4.89 6.08
N PHE A 125 9.12 6.19 5.87
CA PHE A 125 8.34 7.00 6.81
C PHE A 125 6.90 6.50 7.03
N GLY A 126 6.35 5.70 6.11
CA GLY A 126 5.06 5.04 6.29
C GLY A 126 5.06 3.97 7.40
N PHE A 127 6.20 3.36 7.69
CA PHE A 127 6.40 2.39 8.77
C PHE A 127 7.09 2.99 10.01
N SER A 128 7.62 4.20 9.88
CA SER A 128 8.38 4.84 10.94
C SER A 128 7.50 5.17 12.15
N PRO A 129 7.95 4.85 13.37
CA PRO A 129 7.31 5.34 14.59
C PRO A 129 7.28 6.87 14.62
N TYR A 130 6.22 7.43 15.21
CA TYR A 130 6.12 8.88 15.38
C TYR A 130 7.25 9.40 16.28
N GLY A 131 8.08 10.29 15.74
CA GLY A 131 9.27 10.82 16.44
C GLY A 131 9.97 11.93 15.66
N LYS A 132 11.21 12.24 16.06
CA LYS A 132 12.04 13.26 15.41
C LYS A 132 12.27 12.90 13.95
N TYR A 133 12.77 11.69 13.68
CA TYR A 133 13.02 11.18 12.33
C TYR A 133 11.79 11.31 11.42
N TRP A 134 10.62 10.80 11.87
CA TRP A 134 9.38 10.88 11.08
C TRP A 134 9.01 12.31 10.71
N ARG A 135 9.15 13.26 11.65
CA ARG A 135 8.83 14.67 11.39
C ARG A 135 9.79 15.30 10.37
N GLU A 136 11.09 15.04 10.50
CA GLU A 136 12.10 15.57 9.56
C GLU A 136 11.89 15.03 8.15
N ILE A 137 11.73 13.71 7.99
CA ILE A 137 11.51 13.12 6.67
C ILE A 137 10.17 13.55 6.07
N ARG A 138 9.11 13.65 6.86
CA ARG A 138 7.81 14.17 6.38
C ARG A 138 7.92 15.63 5.93
N LYS A 139 8.59 16.47 6.69
CA LYS A 139 8.82 17.87 6.33
C LYS A 139 9.56 17.96 5.01
N MET A 140 10.68 17.25 4.88
CA MET A 140 11.48 17.21 3.67
C MET A 140 10.69 16.67 2.48
N ALA A 141 9.98 15.55 2.65
CA ALA A 141 9.12 15.01 1.60
C ALA A 141 8.06 16.01 1.14
N THR A 142 7.46 16.77 2.05
CA THR A 142 6.44 17.77 1.71
C THR A 142 7.03 18.95 0.95
N LEU A 143 8.20 19.46 1.36
CA LEU A 143 8.81 20.64 0.76
C LEU A 143 9.51 20.32 -0.56
N GLU A 144 10.29 19.24 -0.59
CA GLU A 144 11.16 18.92 -1.72
C GLU A 144 10.52 18.01 -2.77
N ILE A 145 9.47 17.26 -2.37
CA ILE A 145 8.85 16.26 -3.25
C ILE A 145 7.46 16.69 -3.71
N LEU A 146 6.61 17.10 -2.74
CA LEU A 146 5.18 17.31 -2.96
C LEU A 146 4.81 18.79 -3.10
N SER A 147 5.78 19.71 -3.07
CA SER A 147 5.50 21.12 -3.28
C SER A 147 4.97 21.38 -4.70
N SER A 148 4.02 22.28 -4.84
CA SER A 148 3.43 22.63 -6.15
C SER A 148 4.49 23.08 -7.15
N TYR A 149 5.52 23.79 -6.69
CA TYR A 149 6.65 24.22 -7.51
C TYR A 149 7.42 23.04 -8.11
N LYS A 150 7.79 22.05 -7.29
CA LYS A 150 8.52 20.85 -7.75
C LYS A 150 7.65 19.98 -8.66
N LEU A 151 6.36 19.85 -8.36
CA LEU A 151 5.42 19.12 -9.20
C LEU A 151 5.23 19.78 -10.56
N GLU A 152 5.20 21.12 -10.63
CA GLU A 152 5.12 21.84 -11.90
C GLU A 152 6.40 21.72 -12.71
N LYS A 153 7.58 21.81 -12.08
CA LYS A 153 8.88 21.58 -12.73
C LYS A 153 8.97 20.20 -13.40
N LEU A 154 8.35 19.18 -12.82
CA LEU A 154 8.28 17.81 -13.34
C LEU A 154 7.05 17.55 -14.25
N LYS A 155 6.31 18.58 -14.65
CA LYS A 155 5.15 18.45 -15.53
C LYS A 155 5.51 17.84 -16.88
N HIS A 156 6.63 18.27 -17.47
CA HIS A 156 7.11 17.76 -18.76
C HIS A 156 7.31 16.23 -18.76
N VAL A 157 7.70 15.64 -17.63
CA VAL A 157 7.83 14.17 -17.49
C VAL A 157 6.46 13.52 -17.66
N ARG A 158 5.42 14.05 -16.98
CA ARG A 158 4.06 13.51 -17.07
C ARG A 158 3.49 13.66 -18.47
N ASP A 159 3.65 14.83 -19.06
CA ASP A 159 3.16 15.14 -20.41
C ASP A 159 3.81 14.23 -21.46
N THR A 160 5.12 14.02 -21.38
CA THR A 160 5.86 13.15 -22.31
C THR A 160 5.41 11.68 -22.19
N GLU A 161 5.24 11.15 -21.01
CA GLU A 161 4.82 9.75 -20.82
C GLU A 161 3.34 9.58 -21.21
N THR A 162 2.49 10.58 -20.97
CA THR A 162 1.10 10.57 -21.42
C THR A 162 1.01 10.57 -22.95
N LEU A 163 1.81 11.38 -23.63
CA LEU A 163 1.91 11.39 -25.10
C LEU A 163 2.43 10.04 -25.64
N SER A 164 3.40 9.42 -24.96
CA SER A 164 3.88 8.09 -25.33
C SER A 164 2.75 7.06 -25.24
N LEU A 165 2.00 7.05 -24.14
CA LEU A 165 0.84 6.18 -23.97
C LEU A 165 -0.19 6.34 -25.12
N VAL A 166 -0.51 7.58 -25.48
CA VAL A 166 -1.46 7.86 -26.57
C VAL A 166 -0.94 7.34 -27.92
N LYS A 167 0.37 7.51 -28.18
CA LYS A 167 1.00 6.95 -29.39
C LYS A 167 0.96 5.42 -29.42
N ASP A 168 1.25 4.77 -28.32
CA ASP A 168 1.25 3.31 -28.18
C ASP A 168 -0.18 2.75 -28.37
N LEU A 169 -1.18 3.43 -27.80
CA LEU A 169 -2.60 3.11 -28.03
C LEU A 169 -2.98 3.26 -29.49
N TYR A 170 -2.62 4.38 -30.13
CA TYR A 170 -2.92 4.64 -31.52
C TYR A 170 -2.28 3.60 -32.44
N SER A 171 -1.01 3.27 -32.23
CA SER A 171 -0.30 2.25 -33.01
C SER A 171 -0.92 0.86 -32.84
N SER A 172 -1.36 0.52 -31.62
CA SER A 172 -2.02 -0.77 -31.34
C SER A 172 -3.38 -0.90 -32.03
N ILE A 173 -4.10 0.21 -32.22
CA ILE A 173 -5.40 0.24 -32.89
C ILE A 173 -5.23 0.31 -34.41
N SER A 174 -4.27 1.11 -34.90
CA SER A 174 -4.09 1.37 -36.34
C SER A 174 -3.36 0.25 -37.08
N CYS A 175 -2.56 -0.58 -36.41
CA CYS A 175 -1.86 -1.73 -36.98
C CYS A 175 -2.31 -3.02 -36.29
N PRO A 176 -3.51 -3.54 -36.57
CA PRO A 176 -3.93 -4.82 -35.99
C PRO A 176 -3.00 -5.93 -36.48
N LYS A 177 -2.23 -6.52 -35.58
CA LYS A 177 -1.29 -7.61 -35.87
C LYS A 177 -1.98 -8.91 -36.32
N ASN A 178 -3.31 -8.96 -36.44
CA ASN A 178 -4.06 -10.15 -36.82
C ASN A 178 -4.84 -9.95 -38.14
N VAL A 179 -4.41 -10.69 -39.15
CA VAL A 179 -4.99 -10.77 -40.50
C VAL A 179 -6.39 -11.41 -40.53
N ASN A 180 -6.90 -11.93 -39.40
CA ASN A 180 -8.12 -12.75 -39.36
C ASN A 180 -9.38 -12.05 -38.78
N GLY A 181 -9.52 -10.73 -38.91
CA GLY A 181 -10.78 -10.05 -38.55
C GLY A 181 -11.19 -10.11 -37.07
N SER A 182 -10.27 -10.55 -36.19
CA SER A 182 -10.51 -10.59 -34.74
C SER A 182 -10.34 -9.21 -34.12
N THR A 183 -11.26 -8.83 -33.23
CA THR A 183 -11.18 -7.60 -32.44
C THR A 183 -9.88 -7.54 -31.67
N THR A 184 -9.11 -6.47 -31.89
CA THR A 184 -7.83 -6.26 -31.18
C THR A 184 -8.11 -5.85 -29.73
N HIS A 185 -7.86 -6.73 -28.78
CA HIS A 185 -7.93 -6.40 -27.36
C HIS A 185 -6.65 -5.69 -26.92
N VAL A 186 -6.75 -4.42 -26.56
CA VAL A 186 -5.64 -3.63 -26.01
C VAL A 186 -5.67 -3.71 -24.49
N PRO A 187 -4.62 -4.22 -23.82
CA PRO A 187 -4.57 -4.32 -22.35
C PRO A 187 -4.27 -2.94 -21.72
N ILE A 188 -5.29 -2.08 -21.61
CA ILE A 188 -5.17 -0.70 -21.11
C ILE A 188 -4.52 -0.64 -19.72
N SER A 189 -4.81 -1.61 -18.85
CA SER A 189 -4.22 -1.67 -17.51
C SER A 189 -2.70 -1.78 -17.55
N ASN A 190 -2.14 -2.59 -18.47
CA ASN A 190 -0.69 -2.74 -18.60
C ASN A 190 -0.03 -1.47 -19.13
N LEU A 191 -0.69 -0.78 -20.06
CA LEU A 191 -0.21 0.49 -20.61
C LEU A 191 -0.21 1.59 -19.55
N LEU A 192 -1.27 1.69 -18.75
CA LEU A 192 -1.34 2.65 -17.64
C LEU A 192 -0.32 2.34 -16.53
N GLU A 193 -0.12 1.07 -16.22
CA GLU A 193 0.92 0.64 -15.27
C GLU A 193 2.31 1.02 -15.77
N HIS A 194 2.60 0.77 -17.07
CA HIS A 194 3.87 1.12 -17.68
C HIS A 194 4.11 2.63 -17.70
N MET A 195 3.12 3.43 -18.12
CA MET A 195 3.19 4.89 -18.09
C MET A 195 3.47 5.40 -16.66
N SER A 196 2.71 4.93 -15.69
CA SER A 196 2.86 5.35 -14.30
C SER A 196 4.23 4.95 -13.74
N PHE A 197 4.72 3.77 -14.07
CA PHE A 197 6.05 3.29 -13.69
C PHE A 197 7.14 4.22 -14.26
N ASN A 198 7.10 4.53 -15.55
CA ASN A 198 8.06 5.44 -16.17
C ASN A 198 8.02 6.85 -15.59
N ILE A 199 6.82 7.40 -15.34
CA ILE A 199 6.70 8.70 -14.67
C ILE A 199 7.48 8.72 -13.37
N ILE A 200 7.28 7.70 -12.51
CA ILE A 200 7.93 7.66 -11.20
C ILE A 200 9.43 7.41 -11.30
N VAL A 201 9.86 6.48 -12.14
CA VAL A 201 11.30 6.19 -12.33
C VAL A 201 12.03 7.43 -12.85
N ARG A 202 11.45 8.15 -13.81
CA ARG A 202 12.01 9.42 -14.32
C ARG A 202 12.04 10.50 -13.24
N MET A 203 11.02 10.58 -12.41
CA MET A 203 10.98 11.55 -11.32
C MET A 203 11.98 11.21 -10.21
N ILE A 204 12.31 9.93 -9.99
CA ILE A 204 13.21 9.49 -8.93
C ILE A 204 14.66 9.51 -9.38
N ALA A 205 14.96 8.97 -10.56
CA ALA A 205 16.31 8.67 -11.01
C ALA A 205 16.59 9.11 -12.47
N GLY A 206 15.74 9.95 -13.06
CA GLY A 206 15.91 10.46 -14.43
C GLY A 206 15.85 9.39 -15.53
N LYS A 207 15.61 8.13 -15.19
CA LYS A 207 15.68 6.97 -16.12
C LYS A 207 14.34 6.71 -16.79
N ARG A 208 14.37 6.23 -18.04
CA ARG A 208 13.20 5.81 -18.79
C ARG A 208 13.41 4.41 -19.35
N PHE A 209 12.41 3.57 -19.22
CA PHE A 209 12.43 2.23 -19.78
C PHE A 209 11.49 2.12 -20.98
N GLY A 210 11.99 1.56 -22.11
CA GLY A 210 11.20 1.37 -23.32
C GLY A 210 10.20 0.22 -23.21
N GLY A 211 9.11 0.26 -24.02
CA GLY A 211 8.05 -0.74 -23.99
C GLY A 211 8.49 -2.16 -24.32
N ASP A 212 9.38 -2.32 -25.30
CA ASP A 212 9.86 -3.64 -25.75
C ASP A 212 10.83 -4.34 -24.77
N THR A 213 11.47 -3.54 -23.90
CA THR A 213 12.43 -4.04 -22.91
C THR A 213 11.77 -4.50 -21.61
N VAL A 214 10.51 -4.11 -21.37
CA VAL A 214 9.80 -4.39 -20.10
C VAL A 214 9.44 -5.87 -19.94
N ASN A 215 9.40 -6.64 -21.02
CA ASN A 215 9.00 -8.06 -21.02
C ASN A 215 10.19 -9.04 -20.98
N GLN A 216 11.43 -8.56 -20.95
CA GLN A 216 12.60 -9.42 -20.80
C GLN A 216 12.92 -9.62 -19.31
N GLU A 217 12.93 -10.85 -18.82
CA GLU A 217 13.12 -11.21 -17.40
C GLU A 217 14.44 -10.69 -16.81
N ASP A 218 15.48 -10.51 -17.64
CA ASP A 218 16.79 -9.98 -17.23
C ASP A 218 16.85 -8.45 -17.17
N ASN A 219 15.76 -7.75 -17.53
CA ASN A 219 15.76 -6.30 -17.57
C ASN A 219 15.53 -5.69 -16.18
N GLU A 220 16.35 -4.69 -15.82
CA GLU A 220 16.27 -3.93 -14.58
C GLU A 220 14.85 -3.39 -14.32
N ALA A 221 14.16 -2.90 -15.36
CA ALA A 221 12.80 -2.40 -15.27
C ALA A 221 11.79 -3.48 -14.85
N TRP A 222 11.87 -4.64 -15.45
CA TRP A 222 11.00 -5.77 -15.14
C TRP A 222 11.23 -6.28 -13.71
N ARG A 223 12.50 -6.44 -13.31
CA ARG A 223 12.89 -6.85 -11.97
C ARG A 223 12.38 -5.86 -10.91
N LEU A 224 12.60 -4.55 -11.11
CA LEU A 224 12.14 -3.52 -10.19
C LEU A 224 10.61 -3.50 -10.09
N ARG A 225 9.90 -3.53 -11.22
CA ARG A 225 8.44 -3.50 -11.24
C ARG A 225 7.83 -4.69 -10.48
N ASN A 226 8.34 -5.89 -10.70
CA ASN A 226 7.88 -7.07 -10.00
C ASN A 226 8.25 -7.03 -8.51
N ALA A 227 9.47 -6.62 -8.16
CA ALA A 227 9.87 -6.47 -6.77
C ALA A 227 9.01 -5.44 -6.01
N ILE A 228 8.62 -4.32 -6.64
CA ILE A 228 7.71 -3.33 -6.04
C ILE A 228 6.29 -3.90 -5.88
N ARG A 229 5.81 -4.69 -6.86
CA ARG A 229 4.51 -5.38 -6.76
C ARG A 229 4.52 -6.39 -5.60
N ASP A 230 5.56 -7.21 -5.51
CA ASP A 230 5.74 -8.16 -4.43
C ASP A 230 5.85 -7.47 -3.07
N ALA A 231 6.62 -6.39 -2.98
CA ALA A 231 6.72 -5.58 -1.76
C ALA A 231 5.36 -5.02 -1.32
N THR A 232 4.57 -4.52 -2.27
CA THR A 232 3.22 -3.99 -1.99
C THR A 232 2.30 -5.09 -1.45
N TYR A 233 2.33 -6.29 -2.05
CA TYR A 233 1.59 -7.45 -1.54
C TYR A 233 2.05 -7.83 -0.14
N LEU A 234 3.37 -7.93 0.08
CA LEU A 234 3.98 -8.34 1.35
C LEU A 234 3.74 -7.32 2.49
N CYS A 235 3.56 -6.05 2.19
CA CYS A 235 3.16 -5.03 3.18
C CYS A 235 1.74 -5.27 3.72
N GLY A 236 0.88 -5.97 2.98
CA GLY A 236 -0.50 -6.27 3.37
C GLY A 236 -0.72 -7.65 4.00
N VAL A 237 0.29 -8.53 3.99
CA VAL A 237 0.14 -9.88 4.55
C VAL A 237 0.29 -9.89 6.07
N PHE A 238 -0.45 -10.80 6.70
CA PHE A 238 -0.31 -11.05 8.13
C PHE A 238 0.85 -12.03 8.38
N VAL A 239 1.88 -11.56 9.09
CA VAL A 239 3.02 -12.39 9.51
C VAL A 239 2.79 -12.85 10.94
N ALA A 240 2.74 -14.16 11.14
CA ALA A 240 2.47 -14.75 12.46
C ALA A 240 3.52 -14.34 13.51
N ALA A 241 4.77 -14.16 13.10
CA ALA A 241 5.86 -13.68 13.95
C ALA A 241 5.62 -12.26 14.51
N ASP A 242 4.87 -11.42 13.79
CA ASP A 242 4.51 -10.08 14.28
C ASP A 242 3.46 -10.13 15.39
N ALA A 243 2.59 -11.15 15.38
CA ALA A 243 1.60 -11.35 16.42
C ALA A 243 2.13 -12.15 17.62
N ILE A 244 3.05 -13.07 17.37
CA ILE A 244 3.61 -13.98 18.38
C ILE A 244 5.14 -13.92 18.28
N PRO A 245 5.80 -12.97 18.98
CA PRO A 245 7.26 -12.75 18.87
C PRO A 245 8.11 -13.98 19.19
N SER A 246 7.63 -14.88 20.03
CA SER A 246 8.31 -16.15 20.33
C SER A 246 8.42 -17.11 19.14
N LEU A 247 7.66 -16.90 18.07
CA LEU A 247 7.75 -17.65 16.81
C LEU A 247 8.60 -16.95 15.73
N SER A 248 9.27 -15.85 16.07
CA SER A 248 10.02 -15.04 15.09
C SER A 248 11.21 -15.78 14.46
N TRP A 249 11.70 -16.85 15.08
CA TRP A 249 12.77 -17.70 14.57
C TRP A 249 12.31 -18.72 13.51
N ILE A 250 10.99 -18.94 13.38
CA ILE A 250 10.41 -19.86 12.39
C ILE A 250 9.65 -19.06 11.32
N ASP A 251 10.07 -19.18 10.06
CA ASP A 251 9.33 -18.63 8.92
C ASP A 251 8.49 -19.72 8.23
N PHE A 252 7.53 -20.31 8.98
CA PHE A 252 6.68 -21.37 8.43
C PHE A 252 5.71 -20.90 7.33
N GLN A 253 5.47 -19.60 7.21
CA GLN A 253 4.69 -19.00 6.13
C GLN A 253 5.53 -18.65 4.91
N GLY A 254 6.86 -18.60 5.03
CA GLY A 254 7.79 -18.19 3.97
C GLY A 254 7.79 -16.69 3.65
N TYR A 255 6.97 -15.88 4.36
CA TYR A 255 6.85 -14.45 4.08
C TYR A 255 8.10 -13.66 4.44
N VAL A 256 8.78 -14.00 5.53
CA VAL A 256 10.00 -13.30 5.96
C VAL A 256 11.13 -13.53 4.95
N SER A 257 11.29 -14.76 4.48
CA SER A 257 12.26 -15.11 3.42
C SER A 257 11.93 -14.43 2.10
N PHE A 258 10.64 -14.35 1.75
CA PHE A 258 10.18 -13.65 0.56
C PHE A 258 10.43 -12.14 0.66
N MET A 259 10.14 -11.50 1.81
CA MET A 259 10.46 -10.10 2.05
C MET A 259 11.96 -9.80 1.89
N LYS A 260 12.83 -10.66 2.45
CA LYS A 260 14.29 -10.49 2.34
C LYS A 260 14.76 -10.55 0.88
N ARG A 261 14.24 -11.50 0.11
CA ARG A 261 14.58 -11.63 -1.33
C ARG A 261 14.11 -10.41 -2.12
N THR A 262 12.84 -10.00 -1.91
CA THR A 262 12.25 -8.83 -2.58
C THR A 262 13.01 -7.54 -2.23
N ASN A 263 13.33 -7.34 -0.94
CA ASN A 263 14.10 -6.17 -0.52
C ASN A 263 15.50 -6.14 -1.14
N LYS A 264 16.16 -7.29 -1.23
CA LYS A 264 17.48 -7.39 -1.86
C LYS A 264 17.45 -6.94 -3.32
N GLU A 265 16.41 -7.31 -4.08
CA GLU A 265 16.24 -6.89 -5.48
C GLU A 265 16.05 -5.39 -5.60
N ILE A 266 15.18 -4.80 -4.76
CA ILE A 266 14.96 -3.35 -4.73
C ILE A 266 16.24 -2.62 -4.33
N ASP A 267 16.90 -3.09 -3.29
CA ASP A 267 18.11 -2.46 -2.74
C ASP A 267 19.25 -2.45 -3.76
N LEU A 268 19.51 -3.55 -4.45
CA LEU A 268 20.54 -3.62 -5.50
C LEU A 268 20.33 -2.60 -6.62
N ILE A 269 19.09 -2.39 -7.04
CA ILE A 269 18.77 -1.45 -8.11
C ILE A 269 18.90 -0.01 -7.61
N LEU A 270 18.40 0.29 -6.41
CA LEU A 270 18.49 1.62 -5.82
C LEU A 270 19.92 2.00 -5.45
N GLU A 271 20.73 1.06 -4.98
CA GLU A 271 22.15 1.27 -4.72
C GLU A 271 22.88 1.67 -5.99
N LYS A 272 22.72 0.88 -7.07
CA LYS A 272 23.31 1.20 -8.37
C LYS A 272 22.93 2.60 -8.86
N TRP A 273 21.66 3.00 -8.71
CA TRP A 273 21.21 4.34 -9.11
C TRP A 273 21.80 5.42 -8.24
N LEU A 274 21.90 5.19 -6.94
CA LEU A 274 22.54 6.12 -6.02
C LEU A 274 24.02 6.31 -6.34
N GLU A 275 24.77 5.24 -6.58
CA GLU A 275 26.17 5.29 -6.98
C GLU A 275 26.38 6.05 -8.32
N GLU A 276 25.50 5.83 -9.30
CA GLU A 276 25.52 6.55 -10.57
C GLU A 276 25.34 8.07 -10.39
N HIS A 277 24.42 8.50 -9.48
CA HIS A 277 24.19 9.92 -9.18
C HIS A 277 25.37 10.53 -8.43
N LEU A 278 25.92 9.82 -7.45
CA LEU A 278 27.10 10.28 -6.71
C LEU A 278 28.32 10.45 -7.63
N ARG A 279 28.53 9.51 -8.57
CA ARG A 279 29.61 9.59 -9.56
C ARG A 279 29.42 10.79 -10.50
N LYS A 280 28.24 10.95 -11.11
CA LYS A 280 27.95 12.09 -12.01
C LYS A 280 28.18 13.41 -11.32
N ARG A 281 27.77 13.53 -10.07
CA ARG A 281 27.96 14.74 -9.28
C ARG A 281 29.45 15.05 -8.99
N GLY A 282 30.29 14.04 -8.87
CA GLY A 282 31.74 14.21 -8.73
C GLY A 282 32.42 14.64 -10.03
N GLU A 283 31.85 14.32 -11.19
CA GLU A 283 32.38 14.60 -12.50
C GLU A 283 31.92 15.98 -13.05
N GLU A 284 30.71 16.44 -12.70
CA GLU A 284 30.12 17.69 -13.19
C GLU A 284 30.55 18.91 -12.37
N LYS A 285 31.32 19.81 -13.00
CA LYS A 285 31.69 21.13 -12.45
C LYS A 285 30.63 22.23 -12.68
N ASP A 286 29.69 22.02 -13.58
CA ASP A 286 28.65 23.00 -13.95
C ASP A 286 27.25 22.45 -13.73
N GLY A 287 26.58 22.95 -12.70
CA GLY A 287 25.27 22.51 -12.18
C GLY A 287 24.07 22.79 -13.09
N LYS A 288 24.05 22.27 -14.33
CA LYS A 288 22.92 22.41 -15.28
C LYS A 288 22.09 21.17 -15.53
N CYS A 289 22.27 20.08 -14.77
CA CYS A 289 21.42 18.91 -14.94
C CYS A 289 20.04 19.12 -14.28
N GLU A 290 18.98 18.67 -14.95
CA GLU A 290 17.64 18.59 -14.32
C GLU A 290 17.73 17.71 -13.08
N SER A 291 17.66 18.31 -11.91
CA SER A 291 17.76 17.59 -10.63
C SER A 291 16.51 16.72 -10.43
N ASP A 292 16.69 15.41 -10.55
CA ASP A 292 15.68 14.45 -10.13
C ASP A 292 15.59 14.35 -8.60
N PHE A 293 14.76 13.42 -8.12
CA PHE A 293 14.56 13.29 -6.68
C PHE A 293 15.81 12.80 -5.94
N MET A 294 16.58 11.87 -6.53
CA MET A 294 17.82 11.39 -5.91
C MET A 294 18.84 12.51 -5.75
N ASP A 295 18.98 13.36 -6.77
CA ASP A 295 19.87 14.53 -6.70
C ASP A 295 19.46 15.51 -5.60
N VAL A 296 18.15 15.75 -5.48
CA VAL A 296 17.60 16.61 -4.41
C VAL A 296 17.91 16.03 -3.03
N MET A 297 17.73 14.73 -2.85
CA MET A 297 18.01 14.06 -1.57
C MET A 297 19.49 14.06 -1.22
N ILE A 298 20.36 13.77 -2.19
CA ILE A 298 21.80 13.81 -2.02
C ILE A 298 22.24 15.24 -1.62
N SER A 299 21.62 16.27 -2.23
CA SER A 299 21.91 17.66 -1.90
C SER A 299 21.42 18.06 -0.52
N ALA A 300 20.21 17.65 -0.17
CA ALA A 300 19.59 17.98 1.12
C ALA A 300 20.36 17.42 2.32
N PHE A 301 21.04 16.27 2.13
CA PHE A 301 21.77 15.57 3.19
C PHE A 301 23.28 15.54 2.93
N GLN A 302 23.81 16.51 2.20
CA GLN A 302 25.21 16.50 1.76
C GLN A 302 26.21 16.49 2.93
N GLU A 303 25.88 17.17 4.03
CA GLU A 303 26.75 17.33 5.20
C GLU A 303 26.47 16.28 6.31
N GLU A 304 25.44 15.45 6.14
CA GLU A 304 24.99 14.50 7.16
C GLU A 304 25.35 13.07 6.74
N GLU A 305 26.16 12.37 7.55
CA GLU A 305 26.38 10.93 7.38
C GLU A 305 25.23 10.10 7.96
N GLU A 306 24.60 10.62 9.03
CA GLU A 306 23.48 9.97 9.70
C GLU A 306 22.33 10.94 9.97
N ILE A 307 21.12 10.49 9.71
CA ILE A 307 19.89 11.25 9.92
C ILE A 307 19.08 10.57 11.02
N CYS A 308 19.14 11.11 12.23
CA CYS A 308 18.42 10.58 13.40
C CYS A 308 18.68 9.08 13.65
N GLY A 309 19.91 8.58 13.45
CA GLY A 309 20.30 7.19 13.67
C GLY A 309 20.17 6.27 12.46
N TYR A 310 19.86 6.82 11.27
CA TYR A 310 19.86 6.10 10.00
C TYR A 310 20.94 6.63 9.07
N LYS A 311 21.69 5.74 8.42
CA LYS A 311 22.65 6.13 7.39
C LYS A 311 21.98 6.90 6.26
N ARG A 312 22.63 7.96 5.76
CA ARG A 312 22.11 8.81 4.67
C ARG A 312 21.64 8.02 3.46
N GLU A 313 22.45 7.08 2.98
CA GLU A 313 22.12 6.25 1.81
C GLU A 313 20.84 5.44 2.04
N MET A 314 20.69 4.88 3.24
CA MET A 314 19.48 4.14 3.64
C MET A 314 18.24 5.04 3.59
N VAL A 315 18.32 6.28 4.07
CA VAL A 315 17.20 7.24 4.06
C VAL A 315 16.82 7.61 2.63
N ILE A 316 17.79 7.85 1.75
CA ILE A 316 17.55 8.15 0.33
C ILE A 316 16.83 6.98 -0.35
N LYS A 317 17.32 5.75 -0.19
CA LYS A 317 16.69 4.54 -0.72
C LYS A 317 15.29 4.32 -0.15
N ALA A 318 15.12 4.41 1.16
CA ALA A 318 13.82 4.25 1.84
C ALA A 318 12.78 5.27 1.35
N THR A 319 13.18 6.52 1.15
CA THR A 319 12.27 7.58 0.67
C THR A 319 11.90 7.37 -0.80
N SER A 320 12.80 6.83 -1.61
CA SER A 320 12.54 6.43 -3.00
C SER A 320 11.50 5.29 -3.07
N VAL A 321 11.61 4.28 -2.20
CA VAL A 321 10.64 3.17 -2.12
C VAL A 321 9.22 3.65 -1.82
N VAL A 322 9.06 4.64 -0.96
CA VAL A 322 7.71 5.21 -0.65
C VAL A 322 7.01 5.70 -1.90
N ARG A 323 7.72 6.34 -2.82
CA ARG A 323 7.15 6.83 -4.08
C ARG A 323 6.67 5.69 -4.97
N PHE A 324 7.46 4.61 -5.07
CA PHE A 324 7.05 3.44 -5.83
C PHE A 324 5.79 2.77 -5.25
N LEU A 325 5.71 2.61 -3.93
CA LEU A 325 4.53 2.03 -3.27
C LEU A 325 3.28 2.90 -3.50
N GLY A 326 3.41 4.23 -3.40
CA GLY A 326 2.32 5.16 -3.68
C GLY A 326 1.79 5.11 -5.12
N MET A 327 2.68 4.87 -6.08
CA MET A 327 2.34 4.78 -7.49
C MET A 327 1.43 3.59 -7.83
N LEU A 328 1.75 2.38 -7.35
CA LEU A 328 0.92 1.20 -7.65
C LEU A 328 -0.51 1.37 -7.14
N ILE A 329 -0.68 2.06 -6.03
CA ILE A 329 -2.01 2.43 -5.52
C ILE A 329 -2.67 3.41 -6.49
N SER A 330 -1.96 4.43 -6.96
CA SER A 330 -2.49 5.46 -7.85
C SER A 330 -2.85 4.92 -9.24
N SER A 331 -2.04 4.03 -9.82
CA SER A 331 -2.30 3.46 -11.15
C SER A 331 -3.57 2.60 -11.17
N ASN A 332 -3.82 1.84 -10.12
CA ASN A 332 -5.06 1.07 -9.98
C ASN A 332 -6.28 1.98 -9.86
N TYR A 333 -6.21 3.10 -9.11
CA TYR A 333 -7.28 4.08 -9.04
C TYR A 333 -7.51 4.80 -10.38
N LEU A 334 -6.43 5.14 -11.10
CA LEU A 334 -6.52 5.79 -12.42
C LEU A 334 -7.20 4.86 -13.44
N ALA A 335 -6.87 3.58 -13.44
CA ALA A 335 -7.55 2.58 -14.28
C ALA A 335 -9.06 2.52 -13.97
N ILE A 336 -9.43 2.54 -12.69
CA ILE A 336 -10.83 2.55 -12.27
C ILE A 336 -11.53 3.85 -12.72
N ILE A 337 -10.90 5.02 -12.55
CA ILE A 337 -11.45 6.32 -12.93
C ILE A 337 -11.67 6.40 -14.45
N ILE A 338 -10.79 5.81 -15.26
CA ILE A 338 -10.94 5.77 -16.72
C ILE A 338 -12.00 4.75 -17.16
N LEU A 339 -12.06 3.59 -16.50
CA LEU A 339 -13.00 2.52 -16.86
C LEU A 339 -14.46 2.87 -16.51
N ILE A 340 -14.72 3.51 -15.37
CA ILE A 340 -16.08 3.86 -14.95
C ILE A 340 -16.80 4.76 -15.98
N PRO A 341 -16.24 5.89 -16.44
CA PRO A 341 -16.89 6.71 -17.49
C PRO A 341 -17.07 5.95 -18.80
N SER A 342 -16.11 5.11 -19.20
CA SER A 342 -16.22 4.31 -20.43
C SER A 342 -17.33 3.28 -20.35
N ILE A 343 -17.49 2.60 -19.22
CA ILE A 343 -18.59 1.66 -18.98
C ILE A 343 -19.93 2.40 -18.96
N LEU A 344 -20.00 3.55 -18.29
CA LEU A 344 -21.21 4.38 -18.23
C LEU A 344 -21.58 4.89 -19.63
N PHE A 345 -20.61 5.34 -20.42
CA PHE A 345 -20.82 5.79 -21.80
C PHE A 345 -21.33 4.65 -22.67
N HIS A 346 -20.72 3.47 -22.58
CA HIS A 346 -21.17 2.29 -23.35
C HIS A 346 -22.57 1.84 -22.94
N PHE A 347 -22.88 1.86 -21.64
CA PHE A 347 -24.22 1.58 -21.13
C PHE A 347 -25.24 2.61 -21.63
N LEU A 348 -24.89 3.91 -21.63
CA LEU A 348 -25.76 4.95 -22.17
C LEU A 348 -25.98 4.82 -23.68
N VAL A 349 -24.95 4.42 -24.43
CA VAL A 349 -25.09 4.15 -25.88
C VAL A 349 -25.99 2.93 -26.14
N LEU A 350 -25.81 1.85 -25.39
CA LEU A 350 -26.66 0.66 -25.47
C LEU A 350 -28.10 0.98 -25.07
N LEU A 351 -28.30 1.76 -24.04
CA LEU A 351 -29.62 2.22 -23.59
C LEU A 351 -30.26 3.13 -24.63
N SER A 352 -29.50 4.04 -25.26
CA SER A 352 -29.96 4.89 -26.36
C SER A 352 -30.41 4.08 -27.57
N ASN A 353 -29.62 3.08 -27.98
CA ASN A 353 -29.96 2.18 -29.08
C ASN A 353 -31.20 1.31 -28.75
N TYR A 354 -31.33 0.85 -27.52
CA TYR A 354 -32.47 0.11 -27.04
C TYR A 354 -33.75 0.97 -27.03
N LEU A 355 -33.66 2.22 -26.55
CA LEU A 355 -34.78 3.17 -26.51
C LEU A 355 -35.18 3.67 -27.90
N SER A 356 -34.20 3.85 -28.80
CA SER A 356 -34.53 4.21 -30.21
C SER A 356 -35.28 3.10 -30.92
N ASN A 357 -34.97 1.83 -30.63
CA ASN A 357 -35.73 0.68 -31.16
C ASN A 357 -37.15 0.58 -30.57
N LEU A 358 -37.44 1.21 -29.44
CA LEU A 358 -38.76 1.27 -28.80
C LEU A 358 -39.55 2.55 -29.19
N SER A 359 -39.02 3.37 -30.13
CA SER A 359 -39.63 4.65 -30.56
C SER A 359 -39.86 5.65 -29.42
N ILE A 360 -39.09 5.56 -28.33
CA ILE A 360 -39.13 6.48 -27.18
C ILE A 360 -38.08 7.57 -27.40
N PRO A 361 -38.43 8.86 -27.53
CA PRO A 361 -37.44 9.92 -27.73
C PRO A 361 -36.56 10.10 -26.47
N PHE A 362 -35.22 10.03 -26.66
CA PHE A 362 -34.19 10.12 -25.60
C PHE A 362 -34.26 11.44 -24.81
N SER A 363 -34.90 12.48 -25.35
CA SER A 363 -35.10 13.78 -24.69
C SER A 363 -35.94 13.73 -23.41
N PHE A 364 -36.76 12.69 -23.23
CA PHE A 364 -37.65 12.59 -22.06
C PHE A 364 -36.91 12.19 -20.76
N PHE A 365 -35.84 11.44 -20.88
CA PHE A 365 -35.08 10.98 -19.70
C PHE A 365 -34.08 12.02 -19.18
N PHE A 366 -33.49 12.82 -20.06
CA PHE A 366 -32.52 13.86 -19.67
C PHE A 366 -33.17 15.05 -18.95
N SER A 367 -34.36 15.41 -19.36
CA SER A 367 -35.12 16.52 -18.74
C SER A 367 -35.54 16.22 -17.30
N SER A 368 -35.92 14.99 -16.99
CA SER A 368 -36.35 14.62 -15.62
C SER A 368 -35.19 14.44 -14.64
N TYR A 369 -33.98 14.07 -15.12
CA TYR A 369 -32.79 13.91 -14.28
C TYR A 369 -32.13 15.27 -13.94
N PHE A 370 -32.07 16.18 -14.90
CA PHE A 370 -31.54 17.54 -14.70
C PHE A 370 -32.48 18.43 -13.85
N SER A 371 -33.80 18.26 -13.98
CA SER A 371 -34.78 18.96 -13.11
C SER A 371 -34.73 18.55 -11.66
N ARG A 372 -34.35 17.30 -11.33
CA ARG A 372 -34.18 16.85 -9.95
C ARG A 372 -32.81 17.17 -9.33
N SER A 373 -31.80 17.41 -10.12
CA SER A 373 -30.44 17.77 -9.66
C SER A 373 -30.33 19.29 -9.37
N SER A 374 -31.14 20.12 -10.04
CA SER A 374 -31.05 21.58 -9.93
C SER A 374 -31.67 22.15 -8.64
N THR A 375 -32.38 21.34 -7.84
CA THR A 375 -33.13 21.84 -6.66
C THR A 375 -32.38 21.66 -5.34
N LYS A 376 -31.10 21.24 -5.31
CA LYS A 376 -30.35 21.02 -4.04
C LYS A 376 -28.93 21.60 -3.97
N ILE A 377 -28.59 22.60 -4.79
CA ILE A 377 -27.32 23.32 -4.61
C ILE A 377 -27.62 24.83 -4.50
N HIS A 378 -28.29 25.23 -3.42
CA HIS A 378 -28.19 26.58 -2.88
C HIS A 378 -27.23 26.52 -1.67
N TYR A 379 -25.93 26.68 -1.91
CA TYR A 379 -25.00 27.05 -0.86
C TYR A 379 -25.05 28.56 -0.64
N LYS A 380 -25.58 28.92 0.50
CA LYS A 380 -25.60 30.26 1.05
C LYS A 380 -24.16 30.66 1.40
N ILE A 381 -23.53 31.48 0.58
CA ILE A 381 -22.33 32.22 0.95
C ILE A 381 -22.83 33.43 1.74
N SER A 382 -22.72 33.43 3.08
CA SER A 382 -22.81 34.60 3.91
C SER A 382 -21.40 35.02 4.31
N HIS A 383 -21.02 36.20 3.87
CA HIS A 383 -19.90 36.97 4.38
C HIS A 383 -20.04 37.20 5.88
N THR A 384 -19.05 36.86 6.67
CA THR A 384 -18.40 37.66 7.73
C THR A 384 -17.03 37.07 8.01
#